data_e8994f427fd3d2c1eebaa59126d1376c
#
_entry.id   e8994f427fd3d2c1eebaa59126d1376c
#
_cell.length_a   1.000
_cell.length_b   1.000
_cell.length_c   1.000
_cell.angle_alpha   90.00
_cell.angle_beta   90.00
_cell.angle_gamma   90.00
#
_symmetry.space_group_name_H-M   'P 1'
#
loop_
_entity.id
_entity.type
_entity.pdbx_description
1 polymer ?
#
loop_
_entity_poly.entity_id
_entity_poly.type
_entity_poly.pdbx_seq_one_letter_code
_entity_poly.pdbx_strand_id
1 'polypeptide(L)'
;MKKIFTALLAAGCLVACTSKKTAYEQYTELYDNVVAQLETVEDRAAKDSIIDNFVTEGYTLLLENVQDVTSDSIVLNIFYMLSPEQKAELFAAIPAERLQMPVLEPVYKEYQIELKTSAGNPYIDITSLKADGSALSLSELVGKTEYVLVDFWASWCGPCRRLMPVLKELYESYHPSGKLEILGVSCDRDEAAWLKAVEEDELPWLHIRDQRAEPYNPCDQYGISAIPTTVLINRDGVIVARNPNEAEIEEILNK
;
A
#
# COMPACT_ATOMS: atom_id res chain seq x y z
N MET A 1 -11.82 5.60 -87.83
CA MET A 1 -11.38 6.44 -86.68
C MET A 1 -12.00 5.89 -85.41
N LYS A 2 -11.26 5.06 -84.68
CA LYS A 2 -11.73 4.40 -83.47
C LYS A 2 -11.12 5.22 -82.29
N LYS A 3 -11.97 5.81 -81.44
CA LYS A 3 -11.57 6.45 -80.21
C LYS A 3 -11.46 5.39 -79.10
N ILE A 4 -10.24 5.24 -78.56
CA ILE A 4 -9.96 4.37 -77.43
C ILE A 4 -10.19 5.25 -76.22
N PHE A 5 -11.17 4.84 -75.40
CA PHE A 5 -11.37 5.42 -74.00
C PHE A 5 -10.53 4.58 -73.09
N THR A 6 -9.49 5.23 -72.49
CA THR A 6 -8.70 4.63 -71.46
C THR A 6 -9.37 5.02 -70.15
N ALA A 7 -9.95 4.05 -69.40
CA ALA A 7 -10.47 4.22 -68.08
C ALA A 7 -9.30 4.12 -67.09
N LEU A 8 -8.98 5.22 -66.42
CA LEU A 8 -8.11 5.20 -65.22
C LEU A 8 -8.92 4.65 -64.04
N LEU A 9 -8.57 3.43 -63.62
CA LEU A 9 -8.96 2.91 -62.30
C LEU A 9 -8.07 3.59 -61.27
N ALA A 10 -8.62 4.57 -60.54
CA ALA A 10 -8.04 5.08 -59.31
C ALA A 10 -8.27 4.02 -58.23
N ALA A 11 -7.26 3.21 -57.94
CA ALA A 11 -7.23 2.36 -56.77
C ALA A 11 -7.02 3.29 -55.54
N GLY A 12 -8.12 3.68 -54.93
CA GLY A 12 -8.08 4.33 -53.61
C GLY A 12 -7.60 3.33 -52.59
N CYS A 13 -6.32 3.36 -52.23
CA CYS A 13 -5.85 2.76 -50.99
C CYS A 13 -6.52 3.49 -49.82
N LEU A 14 -7.59 2.92 -49.30
CA LEU A 14 -8.08 3.18 -47.98
C LEU A 14 -7.03 2.60 -47.01
N VAL A 15 -6.00 3.37 -46.71
CA VAL A 15 -5.18 3.14 -45.52
C VAL A 15 -6.12 3.42 -44.34
N ALA A 16 -6.73 2.35 -43.83
CA ALA A 16 -7.36 2.42 -42.53
C ALA A 16 -6.24 2.75 -41.55
N CYS A 17 -6.15 4.03 -41.16
CA CYS A 17 -5.31 4.48 -40.10
C CYS A 17 -5.96 3.95 -38.83
N THR A 18 -5.65 2.69 -38.44
CA THR A 18 -5.94 2.19 -37.12
C THR A 18 -5.02 2.96 -36.21
N SER A 19 -5.55 4.01 -35.54
CA SER A 19 -4.83 4.69 -34.48
C SER A 19 -4.42 3.66 -33.45
N LYS A 20 -3.14 3.60 -33.12
CA LYS A 20 -2.65 2.72 -32.05
C LYS A 20 -3.39 3.10 -30.76
N LYS A 21 -3.95 2.12 -30.07
CA LYS A 21 -4.62 2.35 -28.78
C LYS A 21 -3.66 3.02 -27.82
N THR A 22 -4.17 3.96 -27.03
CA THR A 22 -3.44 4.54 -25.91
C THR A 22 -3.15 3.47 -24.85
N ALA A 23 -2.19 3.72 -23.98
CA ALA A 23 -1.91 2.83 -22.84
C ALA A 23 -3.15 2.64 -21.96
N TYR A 24 -3.91 3.69 -21.72
CA TYR A 24 -5.13 3.62 -20.92
C TYR A 24 -6.24 2.79 -21.57
N GLU A 25 -6.44 2.91 -22.89
CA GLU A 25 -7.41 2.06 -23.61
C GLU A 25 -7.03 0.58 -23.55
N GLN A 26 -5.75 0.25 -23.69
CA GLN A 26 -5.27 -1.13 -23.56
C GLN A 26 -5.45 -1.65 -22.12
N TYR A 27 -5.17 -0.83 -21.12
CA TYR A 27 -5.39 -1.16 -19.71
C TYR A 27 -6.87 -1.39 -19.39
N THR A 28 -7.77 -0.57 -19.94
CA THR A 28 -9.21 -0.71 -19.73
C THR A 28 -9.72 -2.05 -20.27
N GLU A 29 -9.24 -2.47 -21.45
CA GLU A 29 -9.59 -3.79 -22.02
C GLU A 29 -9.05 -4.94 -21.15
N LEU A 30 -7.83 -4.81 -20.63
CA LEU A 30 -7.26 -5.78 -19.69
C LEU A 30 -8.11 -5.88 -18.41
N TYR A 31 -8.50 -4.75 -17.84
CA TYR A 31 -9.36 -4.66 -16.65
C TYR A 31 -10.72 -5.33 -16.89
N ASP A 32 -11.42 -4.99 -17.99
CA ASP A 32 -12.74 -5.55 -18.32
C ASP A 32 -12.67 -7.08 -18.49
N ASN A 33 -11.61 -7.58 -19.12
CA ASN A 33 -11.37 -9.02 -19.28
C ASN A 33 -11.17 -9.72 -17.92
N VAL A 34 -10.41 -9.10 -17.01
CA VAL A 34 -10.16 -9.65 -15.65
C VAL A 34 -11.45 -9.65 -14.82
N VAL A 35 -12.25 -8.59 -14.87
CA VAL A 35 -13.54 -8.54 -14.17
C VAL A 35 -14.43 -9.67 -14.65
N ALA A 36 -14.54 -9.89 -15.97
CA ALA A 36 -15.33 -10.99 -16.53
C ALA A 36 -14.83 -12.38 -16.10
N GLN A 37 -13.52 -12.58 -15.98
CA GLN A 37 -12.95 -13.83 -15.47
C GLN A 37 -13.28 -14.05 -13.98
N LEU A 38 -13.14 -13.01 -13.15
CA LEU A 38 -13.40 -13.09 -11.70
C LEU A 38 -14.85 -13.39 -11.37
N GLU A 39 -15.80 -12.98 -12.21
CA GLU A 39 -17.23 -13.31 -12.07
C GLU A 39 -17.51 -14.81 -12.27
N THR A 40 -16.69 -15.52 -13.04
CA THR A 40 -16.90 -16.94 -13.41
C THR A 40 -16.13 -17.92 -12.53
N VAL A 41 -15.16 -17.43 -11.74
CA VAL A 41 -14.28 -18.24 -10.88
C VAL A 41 -14.74 -18.16 -9.44
N GLU A 42 -14.94 -19.29 -8.77
CA GLU A 42 -15.29 -19.34 -7.33
C GLU A 42 -14.04 -19.59 -6.46
N ASP A 43 -13.08 -20.37 -6.96
CA ASP A 43 -11.88 -20.74 -6.25
C ASP A 43 -10.99 -19.53 -5.93
N ARG A 44 -10.60 -19.40 -4.66
CA ARG A 44 -9.82 -18.26 -4.17
C ARG A 44 -8.42 -18.21 -4.80
N ALA A 45 -7.73 -19.34 -4.85
CA ALA A 45 -6.36 -19.40 -5.39
C ALA A 45 -6.34 -19.04 -6.90
N ALA A 46 -7.38 -19.47 -7.63
CA ALA A 46 -7.54 -19.09 -9.03
C ALA A 46 -7.83 -17.58 -9.17
N LYS A 47 -8.64 -16.98 -8.29
CA LYS A 47 -8.85 -15.52 -8.27
C LYS A 47 -7.57 -14.76 -7.99
N ASP A 48 -6.81 -15.18 -6.99
CA ASP A 48 -5.54 -14.56 -6.63
C ASP A 48 -4.58 -14.60 -7.83
N SER A 49 -4.49 -15.73 -8.55
CA SER A 49 -3.67 -15.86 -9.77
C SER A 49 -4.12 -14.94 -10.91
N ILE A 50 -5.44 -14.76 -11.10
CA ILE A 50 -5.98 -13.82 -12.11
C ILE A 50 -5.56 -12.38 -11.76
N ILE A 51 -5.64 -12.00 -10.49
CA ILE A 51 -5.24 -10.67 -10.01
C ILE A 51 -3.74 -10.46 -10.18
N ASP A 52 -2.90 -11.44 -9.82
CA ASP A 52 -1.45 -11.35 -9.97
C ASP A 52 -1.03 -11.18 -11.43
N ASN A 53 -1.67 -11.91 -12.34
CA ASN A 53 -1.45 -11.76 -13.78
C ASN A 53 -1.87 -10.36 -14.26
N PHE A 54 -3.02 -9.87 -13.82
CA PHE A 54 -3.50 -8.52 -14.15
C PHE A 54 -2.51 -7.44 -13.70
N VAL A 55 -2.00 -7.53 -12.46
CA VAL A 55 -1.00 -6.59 -11.93
C VAL A 55 0.27 -6.64 -12.78
N THR A 56 0.73 -7.84 -13.14
CA THR A 56 1.93 -8.05 -13.96
C THR A 56 1.78 -7.45 -15.36
N GLU A 57 0.67 -7.71 -16.02
CA GLU A 57 0.39 -7.18 -17.37
C GLU A 57 0.18 -5.67 -17.35
N GLY A 58 -0.58 -5.15 -16.35
CA GLY A 58 -0.79 -3.72 -16.14
C GLY A 58 0.51 -2.98 -15.86
N TYR A 59 1.39 -3.55 -15.05
CA TYR A 59 2.70 -3.00 -14.74
C TYR A 59 3.62 -2.97 -15.99
N THR A 60 3.63 -4.04 -16.79
CA THR A 60 4.39 -4.12 -18.04
C THR A 60 3.92 -3.05 -19.02
N LEU A 61 2.60 -2.95 -19.21
CA LEU A 61 1.99 -1.93 -20.07
C LEU A 61 2.34 -0.51 -19.62
N LEU A 62 2.36 -0.28 -18.30
CA LEU A 62 2.71 1.00 -17.69
C LEU A 62 4.17 1.36 -17.99
N LEU A 63 5.12 0.44 -17.79
CA LEU A 63 6.55 0.70 -18.03
C LEU A 63 6.84 0.94 -19.52
N GLU A 64 6.20 0.18 -20.42
CA GLU A 64 6.35 0.36 -21.87
C GLU A 64 5.84 1.74 -22.35
N ASN A 65 4.90 2.34 -21.62
CA ASN A 65 4.25 3.60 -21.98
C ASN A 65 4.49 4.71 -20.94
N VAL A 66 5.51 4.57 -20.12
CA VAL A 66 5.79 5.50 -18.99
C VAL A 66 5.97 6.96 -19.41
N GLN A 67 6.28 7.22 -20.68
CA GLN A 67 6.38 8.58 -21.24
C GLN A 67 5.02 9.16 -21.68
N ASP A 68 4.00 8.34 -21.81
CA ASP A 68 2.65 8.76 -22.21
C ASP A 68 1.84 9.17 -20.98
N VAL A 69 1.33 10.38 -20.97
CA VAL A 69 0.50 10.92 -19.87
C VAL A 69 -0.78 10.11 -19.62
N THR A 70 -1.26 9.38 -20.62
CA THR A 70 -2.43 8.49 -20.46
C THR A 70 -2.14 7.32 -19.52
N SER A 71 -0.85 6.98 -19.31
CA SER A 71 -0.42 5.94 -18.37
C SER A 71 -0.55 6.36 -16.90
N ASP A 72 -0.66 7.66 -16.58
CA ASP A 72 -0.79 8.15 -15.20
C ASP A 72 -2.02 7.56 -14.49
N SER A 73 -3.12 7.37 -15.23
CA SER A 73 -4.33 6.74 -14.69
C SER A 73 -4.11 5.26 -14.33
N ILE A 74 -3.19 4.58 -15.02
CA ILE A 74 -2.83 3.19 -14.70
C ILE A 74 -2.08 3.15 -13.36
N VAL A 75 -1.15 4.12 -13.12
CA VAL A 75 -0.43 4.23 -11.83
C VAL A 75 -1.43 4.25 -10.67
N LEU A 76 -2.46 5.12 -10.75
CA LEU A 76 -3.45 5.25 -9.67
C LEU A 76 -4.20 3.94 -9.39
N ASN A 77 -4.43 3.13 -10.42
CA ASN A 77 -5.20 1.90 -10.29
C ASN A 77 -4.40 0.73 -9.71
N ILE A 78 -3.10 0.62 -10.01
CA ILE A 78 -2.29 -0.54 -9.61
C ILE A 78 -1.27 -0.24 -8.52
N PHE A 79 -1.05 1.03 -8.14
CA PHE A 79 -0.01 1.46 -7.20
C PHE A 79 0.02 0.63 -5.90
N TYR A 80 -1.16 0.38 -5.30
CA TYR A 80 -1.26 -0.35 -4.04
C TYR A 80 -1.03 -1.86 -4.17
N MET A 81 -0.99 -2.37 -5.39
CA MET A 81 -0.74 -3.79 -5.69
C MET A 81 0.72 -4.05 -6.11
N LEU A 82 1.50 -2.99 -6.34
CA LEU A 82 2.92 -3.11 -6.74
C LEU A 82 3.82 -3.43 -5.54
N SER A 83 4.84 -4.28 -5.79
CA SER A 83 5.90 -4.50 -4.82
C SER A 83 6.76 -3.24 -4.60
N PRO A 84 7.51 -3.15 -3.48
CA PRO A 84 8.43 -2.04 -3.25
C PRO A 84 9.44 -1.84 -4.40
N GLU A 85 9.94 -2.93 -4.99
CA GLU A 85 10.89 -2.91 -6.11
C GLU A 85 10.22 -2.37 -7.39
N GLN A 86 9.01 -2.81 -7.68
CA GLN A 86 8.22 -2.31 -8.81
C GLN A 86 7.91 -0.82 -8.68
N LYS A 87 7.54 -0.37 -7.47
CA LYS A 87 7.34 1.07 -7.19
C LYS A 87 8.63 1.86 -7.42
N ALA A 88 9.76 1.36 -6.95
CA ALA A 88 11.05 2.02 -7.12
C ALA A 88 11.43 2.15 -8.60
N GLU A 89 11.28 1.09 -9.40
CA GLU A 89 11.53 1.09 -10.84
C GLU A 89 10.59 2.07 -11.56
N LEU A 90 9.29 2.01 -11.25
CA LEU A 90 8.28 2.86 -11.85
C LEU A 90 8.57 4.36 -11.62
N PHE A 91 8.75 4.77 -10.36
CA PHE A 91 8.98 6.18 -10.05
C PHE A 91 10.33 6.69 -10.52
N ALA A 92 11.31 5.82 -10.70
CA ALA A 92 12.57 6.17 -11.35
C ALA A 92 12.43 6.39 -12.87
N ALA A 93 11.46 5.73 -13.51
CA ALA A 93 11.20 5.82 -14.95
C ALA A 93 10.29 7.00 -15.34
N ILE A 94 9.41 7.47 -14.43
CA ILE A 94 8.52 8.61 -14.69
C ILE A 94 9.32 9.93 -14.68
N PRO A 95 9.15 10.81 -15.70
CA PRO A 95 9.79 12.13 -15.71
C PRO A 95 9.45 12.95 -14.46
N ALA A 96 10.47 13.59 -13.87
CA ALA A 96 10.34 14.30 -12.59
C ALA A 96 9.27 15.39 -12.58
N GLU A 97 9.07 16.08 -13.72
CA GLU A 97 8.03 17.09 -13.88
C GLU A 97 6.61 16.50 -13.78
N ARG A 98 6.43 15.25 -14.22
CA ARG A 98 5.12 14.57 -14.12
C ARG A 98 4.80 14.13 -12.70
N LEU A 99 5.81 13.77 -11.91
CA LEU A 99 5.63 13.39 -10.50
C LEU A 99 5.05 14.51 -9.63
N GLN A 100 5.16 15.77 -10.09
CA GLN A 100 4.62 16.95 -9.43
C GLN A 100 3.24 17.35 -9.96
N MET A 101 2.72 16.66 -10.98
CA MET A 101 1.39 16.93 -11.52
C MET A 101 0.29 16.45 -10.55
N PRO A 102 -0.86 17.15 -10.49
CA PRO A 102 -1.95 16.83 -9.54
C PRO A 102 -2.43 15.38 -9.58
N VAL A 103 -2.24 14.69 -10.71
CA VAL A 103 -2.63 13.27 -10.88
C VAL A 103 -1.69 12.34 -10.11
N LEU A 104 -0.37 12.53 -10.22
CA LEU A 104 0.64 11.63 -9.64
C LEU A 104 1.17 12.11 -8.29
N GLU A 105 1.10 13.41 -8.00
CA GLU A 105 1.64 13.98 -6.76
C GLU A 105 1.18 13.26 -5.49
N PRO A 106 -0.10 12.88 -5.31
CA PRO A 106 -0.55 12.19 -4.10
C PRO A 106 0.13 10.82 -3.91
N VAL A 107 0.13 9.97 -4.93
CA VAL A 107 0.74 8.64 -4.85
C VAL A 107 2.27 8.71 -4.77
N TYR A 108 2.88 9.71 -5.38
CA TYR A 108 4.32 9.93 -5.27
C TYR A 108 4.72 10.40 -3.86
N LYS A 109 3.95 11.28 -3.23
CA LYS A 109 4.16 11.65 -1.83
C LYS A 109 4.03 10.44 -0.90
N GLU A 110 3.03 9.62 -1.12
CA GLU A 110 2.84 8.38 -0.35
C GLU A 110 4.03 7.44 -0.52
N TYR A 111 4.49 7.20 -1.75
CA TYR A 111 5.70 6.43 -2.00
C TYR A 111 6.94 7.01 -1.29
N GLN A 112 7.11 8.33 -1.27
CA GLN A 112 8.22 8.96 -0.56
C GLN A 112 8.16 8.74 0.96
N ILE A 113 6.96 8.69 1.55
CA ILE A 113 6.77 8.36 2.96
C ILE A 113 7.05 6.86 3.18
N GLU A 114 6.55 5.99 2.31
CA GLU A 114 6.82 4.55 2.36
C GLU A 114 8.33 4.27 2.34
N LEU A 115 9.08 4.98 1.48
CA LEU A 115 10.55 4.89 1.46
C LEU A 115 11.18 5.29 2.80
N LYS A 116 10.71 6.37 3.42
CA LYS A 116 11.22 6.84 4.72
C LYS A 116 10.87 5.91 5.87
N THR A 117 9.79 5.16 5.75
CA THR A 117 9.29 4.22 6.77
C THR A 117 9.58 2.75 6.42
N SER A 118 10.46 2.49 5.45
CA SER A 118 10.96 1.15 5.11
C SER A 118 12.11 0.71 6.00
N ALA A 119 12.41 -0.59 5.97
CA ALA A 119 13.51 -1.17 6.74
C ALA A 119 14.87 -0.50 6.44
N GLY A 120 15.68 -0.32 7.48
CA GLY A 120 16.97 0.35 7.43
C GLY A 120 16.92 1.85 7.72
N ASN A 121 15.73 2.47 7.74
CA ASN A 121 15.59 3.90 8.06
C ASN A 121 15.32 4.13 9.55
N PRO A 122 15.64 5.32 10.09
CA PRO A 122 15.18 5.73 11.40
C PRO A 122 13.64 5.79 11.44
N TYR A 123 13.07 5.43 12.58
CA TYR A 123 11.63 5.59 12.77
C TYR A 123 11.21 7.06 12.78
N ILE A 124 9.95 7.32 12.46
CA ILE A 124 9.34 8.65 12.63
C ILE A 124 8.68 8.68 14.01
N ASP A 125 9.07 9.64 14.85
CA ASP A 125 8.43 9.79 16.17
C ASP A 125 7.03 10.35 16.01
N ILE A 126 6.04 9.52 16.28
CA ILE A 126 4.62 9.88 16.27
C ILE A 126 4.11 10.10 17.66
N THR A 127 3.21 11.06 17.80
CA THR A 127 2.50 11.34 19.05
C THR A 127 1.01 11.37 18.80
N SER A 128 0.21 10.78 19.69
CA SER A 128 -1.23 10.96 19.67
C SER A 128 -1.85 10.69 21.04
N LEU A 129 -3.18 10.70 21.13
CA LEU A 129 -3.89 10.63 22.40
C LEU A 129 -4.28 9.18 22.73
N LYS A 130 -4.05 8.82 24.00
CA LYS A 130 -4.60 7.62 24.63
C LYS A 130 -6.08 7.79 24.97
N ALA A 131 -6.71 6.70 25.41
CA ALA A 131 -8.11 6.66 25.86
C ALA A 131 -8.41 7.66 27.00
N ASP A 132 -7.45 7.96 27.86
CA ASP A 132 -7.58 8.91 28.97
C ASP A 132 -7.36 10.39 28.57
N GLY A 133 -7.14 10.63 27.25
CA GLY A 133 -6.86 11.94 26.70
C GLY A 133 -5.42 12.43 26.90
N SER A 134 -4.56 11.67 27.57
CA SER A 134 -3.14 12.01 27.66
C SER A 134 -2.38 11.65 26.40
N ALA A 135 -1.38 12.46 26.05
CA ALA A 135 -0.52 12.18 24.89
C ALA A 135 0.47 11.04 25.21
N LEU A 136 0.81 10.27 24.17
CA LEU A 136 1.89 9.28 24.19
C LEU A 136 2.67 9.41 22.89
N SER A 137 3.98 9.48 22.99
CA SER A 137 4.93 9.49 21.87
C SER A 137 5.59 8.13 21.70
N LEU A 138 5.85 7.73 20.48
CA LEU A 138 6.55 6.47 20.17
C LEU A 138 7.97 6.45 20.79
N SER A 139 8.63 7.61 20.88
CA SER A 139 9.92 7.78 21.56
C SER A 139 9.90 7.45 23.05
N GLU A 140 8.73 7.42 23.69
CA GLU A 140 8.59 6.96 25.06
C GLU A 140 8.70 5.43 25.21
N LEU A 141 8.56 4.69 24.10
CA LEU A 141 8.62 3.23 24.05
C LEU A 141 9.94 2.72 23.43
N VAL A 142 10.40 3.36 22.34
CA VAL A 142 11.64 2.98 21.66
C VAL A 142 12.83 3.07 22.61
N GLY A 143 13.62 2.00 22.69
CA GLY A 143 14.76 1.87 23.61
C GLY A 143 14.41 1.36 25.01
N LYS A 144 13.12 1.19 25.38
CA LYS A 144 12.70 0.56 26.64
C LYS A 144 12.72 -0.95 26.55
N THR A 145 12.36 -1.50 25.39
CA THR A 145 12.46 -2.91 25.03
C THR A 145 13.46 -3.09 23.89
N GLU A 146 13.75 -4.34 23.51
CA GLU A 146 14.63 -4.59 22.36
C GLU A 146 13.96 -4.20 21.05
N TYR A 147 12.64 -4.39 20.96
CA TYR A 147 11.83 -4.03 19.78
C TYR A 147 10.50 -3.40 20.19
N VAL A 148 9.99 -2.53 19.32
CA VAL A 148 8.63 -1.99 19.39
C VAL A 148 7.94 -2.33 18.08
N LEU A 149 6.79 -3.00 18.14
CA LEU A 149 5.89 -3.23 17.00
C LEU A 149 4.80 -2.17 17.02
N VAL A 150 4.76 -1.32 16.01
CA VAL A 150 3.66 -0.38 15.79
C VAL A 150 2.64 -1.05 14.88
N ASP A 151 1.41 -1.21 15.37
CA ASP A 151 0.29 -1.82 14.63
C ASP A 151 -0.76 -0.77 14.27
N PHE A 152 -0.86 -0.44 12.99
CA PHE A 152 -1.90 0.45 12.46
C PHE A 152 -3.13 -0.37 12.09
N TRP A 153 -4.23 -0.12 12.79
CA TRP A 153 -5.45 -0.91 12.72
C TRP A 153 -6.72 -0.07 12.84
N ALA A 154 -7.90 -0.69 12.78
CA ALA A 154 -9.17 -0.06 13.12
C ALA A 154 -10.20 -1.10 13.58
N SER A 155 -11.18 -0.67 14.37
CA SER A 155 -12.26 -1.50 14.91
C SER A 155 -13.09 -2.20 13.82
N TRP A 156 -13.30 -1.54 12.70
CA TRP A 156 -14.06 -2.02 11.53
C TRP A 156 -13.21 -2.86 10.56
N CYS A 157 -11.90 -2.94 10.76
CA CYS A 157 -10.97 -3.68 9.88
C CYS A 157 -10.98 -5.17 10.22
N GLY A 158 -11.75 -5.96 9.48
CA GLY A 158 -11.81 -7.41 9.68
C GLY A 158 -10.47 -8.13 9.59
N PRO A 159 -9.61 -7.85 8.60
CA PRO A 159 -8.25 -8.42 8.56
C PRO A 159 -7.41 -8.06 9.79
N CYS A 160 -7.47 -6.81 10.28
CA CYS A 160 -6.77 -6.37 11.48
C CYS A 160 -7.21 -7.18 12.71
N ARG A 161 -8.53 -7.33 12.91
CA ARG A 161 -9.10 -8.10 14.03
C ARG A 161 -8.67 -9.58 13.99
N ARG A 162 -8.43 -10.15 12.81
CA ARG A 162 -7.89 -11.51 12.68
C ARG A 162 -6.39 -11.62 13.02
N LEU A 163 -5.65 -10.52 12.93
CA LEU A 163 -4.23 -10.47 13.32
C LEU A 163 -4.07 -10.36 14.84
N MET A 164 -5.04 -9.80 15.58
CA MET A 164 -4.92 -9.55 17.03
C MET A 164 -4.57 -10.80 17.86
N PRO A 165 -5.13 -12.01 17.62
CA PRO A 165 -4.72 -13.22 18.35
C PRO A 165 -3.22 -13.52 18.20
N VAL A 166 -2.66 -13.38 16.99
CA VAL A 166 -1.23 -13.60 16.72
C VAL A 166 -0.38 -12.57 17.49
N LEU A 167 -0.78 -11.29 17.46
CA LEU A 167 -0.07 -10.23 18.19
C LEU A 167 -0.14 -10.47 19.70
N LYS A 168 -1.26 -11.01 20.23
CA LYS A 168 -1.38 -11.38 21.66
C LYS A 168 -0.41 -12.48 22.03
N GLU A 169 -0.30 -13.54 21.22
CA GLU A 169 0.65 -14.64 21.45
C GLU A 169 2.09 -14.14 21.45
N LEU A 170 2.46 -13.26 20.50
CA LEU A 170 3.78 -12.62 20.47
C LEU A 170 4.01 -11.75 21.71
N TYR A 171 3.03 -10.93 22.08
CA TYR A 171 3.13 -10.07 23.25
C TYR A 171 3.31 -10.86 24.53
N GLU A 172 2.49 -11.87 24.77
CA GLU A 172 2.57 -12.75 25.94
C GLU A 172 3.92 -13.49 26.03
N SER A 173 4.48 -13.89 24.88
CA SER A 173 5.74 -14.62 24.81
C SER A 173 6.98 -13.76 25.03
N TYR A 174 6.98 -12.53 24.50
CA TYR A 174 8.21 -11.72 24.42
C TYR A 174 8.20 -10.46 25.29
N HIS A 175 7.02 -9.91 25.67
CA HIS A 175 6.95 -8.71 26.50
C HIS A 175 7.50 -8.91 27.92
N PRO A 176 7.23 -10.05 28.63
CA PRO A 176 7.74 -10.22 30.00
C PRO A 176 9.26 -10.24 30.09
N SER A 177 9.95 -10.59 29.03
CA SER A 177 11.42 -10.57 28.93
C SER A 177 12.00 -9.22 28.53
N GLY A 178 11.17 -8.24 28.20
CA GLY A 178 11.59 -6.93 27.68
C GLY A 178 12.04 -6.97 26.21
N LYS A 179 11.73 -8.04 25.49
CA LYS A 179 12.08 -8.15 24.07
C LYS A 179 11.14 -7.35 23.18
N LEU A 180 9.83 -7.38 23.44
CA LEU A 180 8.82 -6.78 22.57
C LEU A 180 7.89 -5.86 23.38
N GLU A 181 7.64 -4.67 22.88
CA GLU A 181 6.48 -3.84 23.18
C GLU A 181 5.61 -3.69 21.94
N ILE A 182 4.30 -3.52 22.10
CA ILE A 182 3.38 -3.21 21.01
C ILE A 182 2.72 -1.87 21.24
N LEU A 183 2.63 -1.04 20.23
CA LEU A 183 1.84 0.18 20.19
C LEU A 183 0.74 0.04 19.15
N GLY A 184 -0.52 -0.06 19.58
CA GLY A 184 -1.67 -0.02 18.68
C GLY A 184 -1.98 1.43 18.29
N VAL A 185 -1.99 1.72 17.00
CA VAL A 185 -2.38 3.02 16.43
C VAL A 185 -3.70 2.85 15.70
N SER A 186 -4.79 3.29 16.33
CA SER A 186 -6.11 3.19 15.72
C SER A 186 -6.33 4.29 14.66
N CYS A 187 -6.74 3.88 13.46
CA CYS A 187 -7.21 4.75 12.39
C CYS A 187 -8.73 5.04 12.47
N ASP A 188 -9.39 4.70 13.57
CA ASP A 188 -10.81 4.94 13.77
C ASP A 188 -11.16 6.44 13.84
N ARG A 189 -12.25 6.80 13.17
CA ARG A 189 -12.86 8.14 13.34
C ARG A 189 -13.68 8.23 14.61
N ASP A 190 -14.32 7.12 14.98
CA ASP A 190 -15.18 7.01 16.15
C ASP A 190 -14.37 6.44 17.33
N GLU A 191 -14.18 7.28 18.34
CA GLU A 191 -13.46 6.92 19.57
C GLU A 191 -14.17 5.81 20.35
N ALA A 192 -15.50 5.85 20.41
CA ALA A 192 -16.26 4.84 21.15
C ALA A 192 -16.16 3.46 20.48
N ALA A 193 -16.15 3.40 19.15
CA ALA A 193 -15.93 2.16 18.40
C ALA A 193 -14.53 1.59 18.63
N TRP A 194 -13.48 2.44 18.62
CA TRP A 194 -12.13 2.05 18.95
C TRP A 194 -12.03 1.46 20.36
N LEU A 195 -12.48 2.20 21.38
CA LEU A 195 -12.39 1.76 22.78
C LEU A 195 -13.15 0.45 23.02
N LYS A 196 -14.33 0.31 22.43
CA LYS A 196 -15.11 -0.93 22.47
C LYS A 196 -14.35 -2.12 21.87
N ALA A 197 -13.66 -1.92 20.73
CA ALA A 197 -12.90 -2.98 20.09
C ALA A 197 -11.67 -3.38 20.91
N VAL A 198 -10.97 -2.43 21.54
CA VAL A 198 -9.85 -2.71 22.46
C VAL A 198 -10.31 -3.58 23.62
N GLU A 199 -11.49 -3.27 24.20
CA GLU A 199 -12.08 -4.04 25.31
C GLU A 199 -12.54 -5.43 24.85
N GLU A 200 -13.29 -5.52 23.73
CA GLU A 200 -13.79 -6.78 23.18
C GLU A 200 -12.68 -7.78 22.81
N ASP A 201 -11.59 -7.29 22.23
CA ASP A 201 -10.45 -8.13 21.84
C ASP A 201 -9.44 -8.31 22.98
N GLU A 202 -9.69 -7.69 24.16
CA GLU A 202 -8.81 -7.76 25.35
C GLU A 202 -7.35 -7.47 25.00
N LEU A 203 -7.09 -6.35 24.28
CA LEU A 203 -5.75 -5.99 23.82
C LEU A 203 -4.91 -5.42 24.97
N PRO A 204 -3.80 -6.08 25.40
CA PRO A 204 -3.11 -5.77 26.65
C PRO A 204 -2.08 -4.63 26.54
N TRP A 205 -1.74 -4.19 25.33
CA TRP A 205 -0.70 -3.18 25.08
C TRP A 205 -1.25 -1.76 25.03
N LEU A 206 -0.35 -0.79 24.85
CA LEU A 206 -0.71 0.62 24.76
C LEU A 206 -1.35 0.97 23.43
N HIS A 207 -2.33 1.87 23.48
CA HIS A 207 -3.05 2.32 22.30
C HIS A 207 -3.11 3.84 22.24
N ILE A 208 -2.94 4.37 21.02
CA ILE A 208 -3.23 5.76 20.65
C ILE A 208 -4.17 5.78 19.46
N ARG A 209 -4.91 6.88 19.26
CA ARG A 209 -5.81 7.04 18.13
C ARG A 209 -5.39 8.22 17.26
N ASP A 210 -5.34 8.02 15.94
CA ASP A 210 -5.15 9.07 14.95
C ASP A 210 -6.27 10.12 15.04
N GLN A 211 -5.89 11.38 15.32
CA GLN A 211 -6.84 12.50 15.41
C GLN A 211 -7.11 13.15 14.03
N ARG A 212 -6.40 12.70 12.96
CA ARG A 212 -6.45 13.25 11.60
C ARG A 212 -6.17 14.75 11.52
N ALA A 213 -5.41 15.25 12.48
CA ALA A 213 -5.03 16.64 12.57
C ALA A 213 -3.63 16.76 13.19
N GLU A 214 -2.81 17.65 12.67
CA GLU A 214 -1.49 17.94 13.20
C GLU A 214 -1.57 18.41 14.67
N PRO A 215 -0.65 17.98 15.52
CA PRO A 215 0.45 17.03 15.28
C PRO A 215 0.05 15.55 15.50
N TYR A 216 -1.23 15.26 15.73
CA TYR A 216 -1.75 13.95 16.16
C TYR A 216 -2.34 13.14 14.97
N ASN A 217 -1.56 13.01 13.88
CA ASN A 217 -1.93 12.31 12.66
C ASN A 217 -0.93 11.19 12.27
N PRO A 218 -0.67 10.21 13.15
CA PRO A 218 0.31 9.15 12.92
C PRO A 218 0.10 8.36 11.62
N CYS A 219 -1.15 8.16 11.19
CA CYS A 219 -1.43 7.46 9.94
C CYS A 219 -0.86 8.20 8.72
N ASP A 220 -1.03 9.53 8.66
CA ASP A 220 -0.47 10.34 7.57
C ASP A 220 1.06 10.36 7.60
N GLN A 221 1.66 10.47 8.81
CA GLN A 221 3.11 10.51 8.99
C GLN A 221 3.79 9.22 8.54
N TYR A 222 3.13 8.06 8.69
CA TYR A 222 3.62 6.76 8.25
C TYR A 222 3.10 6.34 6.87
N GLY A 223 2.33 7.19 6.16
CA GLY A 223 1.77 6.91 4.85
C GLY A 223 0.87 5.67 4.87
N ILE A 224 -0.04 5.61 5.85
CA ILE A 224 -0.94 4.46 6.00
C ILE A 224 -2.13 4.62 5.08
N SER A 225 -2.08 3.98 3.94
CA SER A 225 -3.14 3.92 2.93
C SER A 225 -4.00 2.66 3.04
N ALA A 226 -3.45 1.61 3.65
CA ALA A 226 -4.14 0.34 3.90
C ALA A 226 -3.82 -0.19 5.29
N ILE A 227 -4.78 -0.90 5.89
CA ILE A 227 -4.62 -1.59 7.17
C ILE A 227 -5.07 -3.07 7.05
N PRO A 228 -4.45 -4.01 7.78
CA PRO A 228 -3.39 -3.78 8.77
C PRO A 228 -2.08 -3.35 8.14
N THR A 229 -1.34 -2.48 8.83
CA THR A 229 0.07 -2.19 8.53
C THR A 229 0.85 -2.26 9.83
N THR A 230 1.95 -2.99 9.85
CA THR A 230 2.82 -3.12 11.01
C THR A 230 4.24 -2.63 10.70
N VAL A 231 4.89 -2.03 11.70
CA VAL A 231 6.28 -1.56 11.59
C VAL A 231 7.05 -2.02 12.82
N LEU A 232 8.09 -2.82 12.63
CA LEU A 232 8.95 -3.32 13.70
C LEU A 232 10.22 -2.44 13.80
N ILE A 233 10.47 -1.91 14.98
CA ILE A 233 11.54 -0.96 15.26
C ILE A 233 12.43 -1.57 16.34
N ASN A 234 13.76 -1.54 16.14
CA ASN A 234 14.71 -2.00 17.15
C ASN A 234 14.97 -0.91 18.22
N ARG A 235 15.71 -1.28 19.27
CA ARG A 235 16.03 -0.37 20.38
C ARG A 235 16.83 0.87 19.98
N ASP A 236 17.55 0.82 18.85
CA ASP A 236 18.34 1.94 18.32
C ASP A 236 17.50 2.92 17.49
N GLY A 237 16.19 2.64 17.37
CA GLY A 237 15.27 3.47 16.61
C GLY A 237 15.33 3.23 15.10
N VAL A 238 15.84 2.09 14.66
CA VAL A 238 15.86 1.70 13.24
C VAL A 238 14.69 0.78 12.94
N ILE A 239 13.95 1.07 11.89
CA ILE A 239 12.92 0.17 11.35
C ILE A 239 13.63 -1.07 10.80
N VAL A 240 13.28 -2.24 11.33
CA VAL A 240 13.88 -3.51 10.89
C VAL A 240 12.98 -4.29 9.92
N ALA A 241 11.66 -4.04 9.99
CA ALA A 241 10.69 -4.62 9.05
C ALA A 241 9.43 -3.76 8.95
N ARG A 242 8.78 -3.78 7.78
CA ARG A 242 7.43 -3.24 7.54
C ARG A 242 6.56 -4.35 6.99
N ASN A 243 5.40 -4.58 7.60
CA ASN A 243 4.48 -5.68 7.32
C ASN A 243 5.14 -7.08 7.39
N PRO A 244 6.00 -7.37 8.40
CA PRO A 244 6.53 -8.70 8.56
C PRO A 244 5.39 -9.69 8.90
N ASN A 245 5.47 -10.89 8.38
CA ASN A 245 4.61 -11.98 8.84
C ASN A 245 5.08 -12.51 10.22
N GLU A 246 4.27 -13.37 10.84
CA GLU A 246 4.54 -13.92 12.18
C GLU A 246 5.93 -14.57 12.26
N ALA A 247 6.26 -15.46 11.30
CA ALA A 247 7.53 -16.16 11.30
C ALA A 247 8.74 -15.23 11.16
N GLU A 248 8.61 -14.15 10.38
CA GLU A 248 9.64 -13.12 10.24
C GLU A 248 9.80 -12.32 11.54
N ILE A 249 8.71 -12.01 12.25
CA ILE A 249 8.77 -11.36 13.57
C ILE A 249 9.52 -12.27 14.55
N GLU A 250 9.12 -13.54 14.64
CA GLU A 250 9.78 -14.50 15.53
C GLU A 250 11.26 -14.71 15.20
N GLU A 251 11.62 -14.78 13.92
CA GLU A 251 13.01 -14.88 13.49
C GLU A 251 13.82 -13.68 13.97
N ILE A 252 13.25 -12.46 13.86
CA ILE A 252 13.92 -11.23 14.31
C ILE A 252 14.05 -11.22 15.84
N LEU A 253 12.98 -11.57 16.56
CA LEU A 253 12.97 -11.55 18.03
C LEU A 253 13.88 -12.63 18.64
N ASN A 254 14.23 -13.69 17.92
CA ASN A 254 15.07 -14.78 18.41
C ASN A 254 16.56 -14.65 18.03
N LYS A 255 16.95 -13.56 17.34
CA LYS A 255 18.36 -13.23 17.06
C LYS A 255 19.02 -12.58 18.26
#